data_ea71a49532b54f6ffabf62fe236d44f3
#
_entry.id   ea71a49532b54f6ffabf62fe236d44f3
#
_cell.length_a   1.000
_cell.length_b   1.000
_cell.length_c   1.000
_cell.angle_alpha   90.00
_cell.angle_beta   90.00
_cell.angle_gamma   90.00
#
_symmetry.space_group_name_H-M   'P 1'
#
loop_
_entity.id
_entity.type
_entity.pdbx_description
1 polymer ?
#
loop_
_entity_poly.entity_id
_entity_poly.type
_entity_poly.pdbx_seq_one_letter_code
_entity_poly.pdbx_strand_id
1 'polypeptide(L)'
;LDDLGRTGYWGLLVDKQHGGSGASMRQFSKMITRMATLDPTVAGLASVHGCIGAVDPVRSFGTPEQKKQFLPKLADGTCLSAFALTEPGAGSDLTALKTTAVLDGDDYVVNGEKLFITNAVPGRTIGLVCKIDSVPSVLIVDLPEQEDESFRLNRYGIYALQRVHNNGLIFKNFRVPKENLLRPQQGDGLTVAYHGLNLGRVALCANASGTMRWMLAEMLPWAAYRSTYGQAIDHRELVRRRIARMAGLIVGCDALTQWCAGLLDQGYRGEMECIIAKIFGSEAQKEAAIELFMKTHGGRSFLHGHLFGDNVHEFLAPCIYEGEGEMLGMAFFKSLVKDHGKRFFEPIGRTLHKLNVRKPNPMNPRHAWALKGPLATYANWYATRRLSGSHWTDLPDMPSRLRAHAVFGKKTLSKSAFLVSGTMRHHQLKLADRQCRMSALSAHLQDAITIVVTSLYAAASQDLVTQQAADILCSDLRRKMTGAAATDADFRRMTELGATIANQGWHELQDVVPGKIMMPYQRA
;
A
#
# COMPACT_ATOMS: atom_id res chain seq x y z
N LEU A 1 -13.47 -18.09 12.38
CA LEU A 1 -12.35 -17.31 12.93
C LEU A 1 -11.61 -18.08 14.02
N ASP A 2 -12.33 -18.82 14.87
CA ASP A 2 -11.77 -19.60 15.98
C ASP A 2 -10.82 -20.72 15.50
N ASP A 3 -11.17 -21.42 14.42
CA ASP A 3 -10.29 -22.45 13.84
C ASP A 3 -8.98 -21.86 13.34
N LEU A 4 -9.00 -20.66 12.78
CA LEU A 4 -7.78 -19.91 12.40
C LEU A 4 -6.96 -19.50 13.63
N GLY A 5 -7.60 -19.16 14.74
CA GLY A 5 -6.95 -18.91 16.03
C GLY A 5 -6.17 -20.15 16.49
N ARG A 6 -6.81 -21.31 16.48
CA ARG A 6 -6.17 -22.58 16.86
C ARG A 6 -4.96 -22.96 15.99
N THR A 7 -4.91 -22.50 14.74
CA THR A 7 -3.75 -22.71 13.85
C THR A 7 -2.64 -21.67 14.04
N GLY A 8 -2.82 -20.68 14.92
CA GLY A 8 -1.87 -19.60 15.14
C GLY A 8 -1.88 -18.50 14.07
N TYR A 9 -2.88 -18.48 13.19
CA TYR A 9 -2.95 -17.53 12.07
C TYR A 9 -2.99 -16.06 12.53
N TRP A 10 -3.70 -15.76 13.63
CA TRP A 10 -3.79 -14.40 14.15
C TRP A 10 -2.51 -13.94 14.84
N GLY A 11 -1.71 -14.89 15.37
CA GLY A 11 -0.45 -14.62 16.05
C GLY A 11 0.79 -14.56 15.15
N LEU A 12 0.65 -14.55 13.82
CA LEU A 12 1.78 -14.61 12.88
C LEU A 12 2.85 -13.57 13.18
N LEU A 13 2.47 -12.30 13.40
CA LEU A 13 3.40 -11.20 13.68
C LEU A 13 3.76 -11.03 15.16
N VAL A 14 3.07 -11.71 16.06
CA VAL A 14 3.37 -11.65 17.51
C VAL A 14 4.61 -12.48 17.82
N ASP A 15 5.48 -11.94 18.68
CA ASP A 15 6.71 -12.62 19.09
C ASP A 15 6.40 -13.95 19.83
N LYS A 16 7.27 -14.94 19.68
CA LYS A 16 7.11 -16.29 20.27
C LYS A 16 6.92 -16.25 21.79
N GLN A 17 7.63 -15.37 22.48
CA GLN A 17 7.52 -15.20 23.95
C GLN A 17 6.13 -14.74 24.42
N HIS A 18 5.30 -14.24 23.50
CA HIS A 18 3.93 -13.81 23.77
C HIS A 18 2.89 -14.70 23.07
N GLY A 19 3.29 -15.93 22.68
CA GLY A 19 2.38 -16.93 22.11
C GLY A 19 2.19 -16.87 20.59
N GLY A 20 2.90 -16.00 19.89
CA GLY A 20 2.83 -15.90 18.44
C GLY A 20 3.89 -16.71 17.70
N SER A 21 3.95 -16.55 16.37
CA SER A 21 4.93 -17.24 15.50
C SER A 21 6.22 -16.46 15.31
N GLY A 22 6.23 -15.15 15.53
CA GLY A 22 7.36 -14.27 15.28
C GLY A 22 7.75 -14.23 13.80
N ALA A 23 6.77 -14.30 12.91
CA ALA A 23 7.02 -14.28 11.47
C ALA A 23 7.61 -12.92 11.03
N SER A 24 8.57 -12.96 10.13
CA SER A 24 9.06 -11.78 9.44
C SER A 24 7.98 -11.20 8.51
N MET A 25 8.13 -9.94 8.10
CA MET A 25 7.18 -9.32 7.17
C MET A 25 7.14 -10.03 5.81
N ARG A 26 8.27 -10.59 5.36
CA ARG A 26 8.32 -11.45 4.16
C ARG A 26 7.51 -12.73 4.32
N GLN A 27 7.61 -13.40 5.47
CA GLN A 27 6.82 -14.60 5.75
C GLN A 27 5.33 -14.29 5.86
N PHE A 28 4.99 -13.24 6.61
CA PHE A 28 3.62 -12.76 6.75
C PHE A 28 2.99 -12.42 5.39
N SER A 29 3.69 -11.66 4.55
CA SER A 29 3.19 -11.28 3.21
C SER A 29 2.92 -12.52 2.33
N LYS A 30 3.77 -13.56 2.39
CA LYS A 30 3.51 -14.83 1.70
C LYS A 30 2.24 -15.51 2.19
N MET A 31 2.01 -15.52 3.50
CA MET A 31 0.78 -16.07 4.09
C MET A 31 -0.46 -15.27 3.67
N ILE A 32 -0.37 -13.95 3.66
CA ILE A 32 -1.45 -13.08 3.15
C ILE A 32 -1.75 -13.37 1.68
N THR A 33 -0.72 -13.41 0.81
CA THR A 33 -0.90 -13.76 -0.61
C THR A 33 -1.59 -15.12 -0.77
N ARG A 34 -1.15 -16.13 -0.02
CA ARG A 34 -1.74 -17.46 -0.08
C ARG A 34 -3.19 -17.49 0.43
N MET A 35 -3.46 -16.87 1.57
CA MET A 35 -4.82 -16.77 2.10
C MET A 35 -5.75 -16.04 1.13
N ALA A 36 -5.27 -14.99 0.47
CA ALA A 36 -6.08 -14.22 -0.47
C ALA A 36 -6.46 -14.99 -1.75
N THR A 37 -5.78 -16.08 -2.08
CA THR A 37 -6.23 -16.99 -3.16
C THR A 37 -7.43 -17.85 -2.77
N LEU A 38 -7.76 -17.90 -1.48
CA LEU A 38 -8.90 -18.63 -0.92
C LEU A 38 -9.98 -17.68 -0.42
N ASP A 39 -9.59 -16.70 0.39
CA ASP A 39 -10.48 -15.68 0.94
C ASP A 39 -9.74 -14.36 1.18
N PRO A 40 -9.87 -13.39 0.26
CA PRO A 40 -9.26 -12.06 0.40
C PRO A 40 -9.71 -11.29 1.64
N THR A 41 -10.93 -11.56 2.13
CA THR A 41 -11.47 -10.90 3.33
C THR A 41 -10.74 -11.36 4.59
N VAL A 42 -10.53 -12.68 4.73
CA VAL A 42 -9.77 -13.25 5.85
C VAL A 42 -8.31 -12.78 5.80
N ALA A 43 -7.70 -12.73 4.61
CA ALA A 43 -6.36 -12.16 4.43
C ALA A 43 -6.31 -10.68 4.86
N GLY A 44 -7.31 -9.89 4.47
CA GLY A 44 -7.46 -8.49 4.88
C GLY A 44 -7.64 -8.31 6.39
N LEU A 45 -8.43 -9.18 7.04
CA LEU A 45 -8.58 -9.17 8.50
C LEU A 45 -7.26 -9.43 9.23
N ALA A 46 -6.43 -10.35 8.73
CA ALA A 46 -5.10 -10.59 9.32
C ALA A 46 -4.19 -9.37 9.17
N SER A 47 -4.27 -8.64 8.05
CA SER A 47 -3.58 -7.37 7.87
C SER A 47 -4.06 -6.32 8.87
N VAL A 48 -5.38 -6.15 9.01
CA VAL A 48 -5.95 -5.20 9.99
C VAL A 48 -5.51 -5.58 11.40
N HIS A 49 -5.66 -6.84 11.79
CA HIS A 49 -5.32 -7.32 13.13
C HIS A 49 -3.83 -7.19 13.45
N GLY A 50 -2.97 -7.74 12.59
CA GLY A 50 -1.53 -7.89 12.83
C GLY A 50 -0.71 -6.63 12.54
N CYS A 51 -1.09 -5.86 11.51
CA CYS A 51 -0.31 -4.71 11.06
C CYS A 51 -0.84 -3.39 11.62
N ILE A 52 -2.14 -3.13 11.43
CA ILE A 52 -2.72 -1.81 11.71
C ILE A 52 -3.34 -1.77 13.09
N GLY A 53 -3.95 -2.87 13.55
CA GLY A 53 -4.69 -2.98 14.81
C GLY A 53 -3.83 -2.74 16.05
N ALA A 54 -4.18 -3.39 17.16
CA ALA A 54 -3.41 -3.23 18.39
C ALA A 54 -2.11 -4.06 18.41
N VAL A 55 -1.98 -5.10 17.57
CA VAL A 55 -0.81 -6.00 17.60
C VAL A 55 0.49 -5.25 17.34
N ASP A 56 0.64 -4.61 16.18
CA ASP A 56 1.91 -3.92 15.87
C ASP A 56 2.19 -2.72 16.77
N PRO A 57 1.23 -1.82 17.09
CA PRO A 57 1.46 -0.76 18.05
C PRO A 57 1.98 -1.24 19.39
N VAL A 58 1.40 -2.30 19.98
CA VAL A 58 1.87 -2.86 21.26
C VAL A 58 3.23 -3.54 21.08
N ARG A 59 3.40 -4.36 20.03
CA ARG A 59 4.67 -5.05 19.76
C ARG A 59 5.83 -4.09 19.60
N SER A 60 5.63 -3.00 18.84
CA SER A 60 6.71 -2.08 18.44
C SER A 60 6.95 -0.96 19.44
N PHE A 61 5.93 -0.52 20.17
CA PHE A 61 6.00 0.66 21.03
C PHE A 61 5.55 0.42 22.48
N GLY A 62 4.99 -0.75 22.79
CA GLY A 62 4.54 -1.10 24.13
C GLY A 62 5.68 -1.38 25.11
N THR A 63 5.45 -1.08 26.39
CA THR A 63 6.32 -1.50 27.48
C THR A 63 6.28 -3.03 27.65
N PRO A 64 7.22 -3.64 28.39
CA PRO A 64 7.15 -5.08 28.69
C PRO A 64 5.81 -5.50 29.33
N GLU A 65 5.28 -4.66 30.22
CA GLU A 65 3.99 -4.89 30.91
C GLU A 65 2.83 -4.85 29.92
N GLN A 66 2.75 -3.84 29.05
CA GLN A 66 1.75 -3.74 28.00
C GLN A 66 1.82 -4.92 27.04
N LYS A 67 3.02 -5.34 26.63
CA LYS A 67 3.22 -6.53 25.78
C LYS A 67 2.71 -7.79 26.46
N LYS A 68 3.03 -8.00 27.73
CA LYS A 68 2.57 -9.14 28.53
C LYS A 68 1.04 -9.14 28.70
N GLN A 69 0.43 -7.97 28.86
CA GLN A 69 -1.00 -7.82 29.06
C GLN A 69 -1.80 -8.08 27.77
N PHE A 70 -1.38 -7.50 26.63
CA PHE A 70 -2.22 -7.46 25.44
C PHE A 70 -1.86 -8.52 24.39
N LEU A 71 -0.57 -8.81 24.16
CA LEU A 71 -0.17 -9.66 23.04
C LEU A 71 -0.65 -11.11 23.11
N PRO A 72 -0.70 -11.80 24.27
CA PRO A 72 -1.12 -13.20 24.31
C PRO A 72 -2.54 -13.43 23.79
N LYS A 73 -3.52 -12.64 24.24
CA LYS A 73 -4.94 -12.74 23.79
C LYS A 73 -5.14 -12.33 22.33
N LEU A 74 -4.23 -11.50 21.81
CA LEU A 74 -4.23 -11.13 20.39
C LEU A 74 -3.58 -12.23 19.54
N ALA A 75 -2.57 -12.95 20.06
CA ALA A 75 -1.88 -14.01 19.36
C ALA A 75 -2.73 -15.26 19.17
N ASP A 76 -3.47 -15.67 20.18
CA ASP A 76 -4.33 -16.87 20.13
C ASP A 76 -5.68 -16.61 19.41
N GLY A 77 -6.00 -15.34 19.11
CA GLY A 77 -7.24 -14.95 18.44
C GLY A 77 -8.47 -14.91 19.33
N THR A 78 -8.32 -15.08 20.63
CA THR A 78 -9.42 -14.91 21.61
C THR A 78 -9.99 -13.50 21.49
N CYS A 79 -9.13 -12.53 21.23
CA CYS A 79 -9.51 -11.16 20.97
C CYS A 79 -8.85 -10.66 19.68
N LEU A 80 -9.62 -10.41 18.64
CA LEU A 80 -9.10 -9.72 17.46
C LEU A 80 -9.06 -8.20 17.71
N SER A 81 -8.17 -7.51 16.99
CA SER A 81 -7.96 -6.08 17.20
C SER A 81 -8.46 -5.22 16.05
N ALA A 82 -8.64 -3.94 16.35
CA ALA A 82 -8.95 -2.89 15.41
C ALA A 82 -8.08 -1.65 15.65
N PHE A 83 -8.14 -0.67 14.75
CA PHE A 83 -7.45 0.60 14.89
C PHE A 83 -8.39 1.77 14.65
N ALA A 84 -8.66 2.52 15.68
CA ALA A 84 -9.62 3.63 15.67
C ALA A 84 -8.88 4.96 15.39
N LEU A 85 -8.63 5.24 14.09
CA LEU A 85 -7.93 6.43 13.63
C LEU A 85 -8.90 7.44 13.02
N THR A 86 -9.62 7.04 11.97
CA THR A 86 -10.47 7.91 11.15
C THR A 86 -11.64 8.49 11.95
N GLU A 87 -11.97 9.75 11.70
CA GLU A 87 -13.12 10.46 12.27
C GLU A 87 -13.98 11.05 11.14
N PRO A 88 -15.25 11.45 11.41
CA PRO A 88 -16.09 12.08 10.40
C PRO A 88 -15.45 13.29 9.71
N GLY A 89 -14.58 14.04 10.43
CA GLY A 89 -13.87 15.20 9.92
C GLY A 89 -12.38 14.99 9.63
N ALA A 90 -11.84 13.79 9.84
CA ALA A 90 -10.40 13.49 9.72
C ALA A 90 -10.16 12.11 9.10
N GLY A 91 -9.95 12.08 7.79
CA GLY A 91 -9.57 10.89 7.03
C GLY A 91 -8.20 11.09 6.38
N SER A 92 -8.16 11.75 5.21
CA SER A 92 -6.90 12.09 4.53
C SER A 92 -6.06 13.12 5.29
N ASP A 93 -6.69 14.00 6.05
CA ASP A 93 -6.04 14.97 6.94
C ASP A 93 -6.16 14.54 8.40
N LEU A 94 -5.15 13.85 8.91
CA LEU A 94 -5.09 13.41 10.30
C LEU A 94 -4.77 14.53 11.30
N THR A 95 -4.41 15.73 10.85
CA THR A 95 -4.22 16.88 11.75
C THR A 95 -5.55 17.42 12.27
N ALA A 96 -6.65 17.12 11.57
CA ALA A 96 -8.02 17.52 11.91
C ALA A 96 -8.70 16.65 12.96
N LEU A 97 -8.01 15.66 13.56
CA LEU A 97 -8.53 14.82 14.64
C LEU A 97 -9.13 15.65 15.76
N LYS A 98 -10.29 15.24 16.28
CA LYS A 98 -11.04 15.92 17.34
C LYS A 98 -11.22 15.07 18.60
N THR A 99 -11.10 13.75 18.52
CA THR A 99 -11.14 12.88 19.72
C THR A 99 -10.06 13.30 20.70
N THR A 100 -10.42 13.53 21.94
CA THR A 100 -9.53 13.99 23.01
C THR A 100 -9.50 12.99 24.15
N ALA A 101 -8.40 12.97 24.88
CA ALA A 101 -8.27 12.29 26.16
C ALA A 101 -7.62 13.22 27.18
N VAL A 102 -8.23 13.36 28.33
CA VAL A 102 -7.78 14.23 29.42
C VAL A 102 -7.47 13.37 30.64
N LEU A 103 -6.30 13.55 31.24
CA LEU A 103 -5.93 12.81 32.45
C LEU A 103 -6.78 13.26 33.64
N ASP A 104 -7.42 12.29 34.32
CA ASP A 104 -8.21 12.48 35.52
C ASP A 104 -7.88 11.35 36.50
N GLY A 105 -7.03 11.64 37.49
CA GLY A 105 -6.50 10.65 38.43
C GLY A 105 -5.59 9.62 37.72
N ASP A 106 -6.00 8.37 37.76
CA ASP A 106 -5.26 7.26 37.15
C ASP A 106 -5.77 6.88 35.76
N ASP A 107 -6.78 7.60 35.25
CA ASP A 107 -7.41 7.32 33.96
C ASP A 107 -7.29 8.51 33.00
N TYR A 108 -7.28 8.21 31.71
CA TYR A 108 -7.64 9.16 30.66
C TYR A 108 -9.15 9.12 30.40
N VAL A 109 -9.81 10.27 30.44
CA VAL A 109 -11.21 10.45 30.08
C VAL A 109 -11.30 10.81 28.60
N VAL A 110 -11.83 9.88 27.81
CA VAL A 110 -11.90 9.99 26.36
C VAL A 110 -13.27 10.50 25.92
N ASN A 111 -13.26 11.50 25.01
CA ASN A 111 -14.45 12.02 24.35
C ASN A 111 -14.19 12.16 22.85
N GLY A 112 -15.12 11.65 22.02
CA GLY A 112 -15.00 11.78 20.57
C GLY A 112 -15.74 10.69 19.80
N GLU A 113 -15.57 10.74 18.47
CA GLU A 113 -16.22 9.82 17.54
C GLU A 113 -15.20 9.29 16.53
N LYS A 114 -15.27 8.00 16.24
CA LYS A 114 -14.51 7.33 15.19
C LYS A 114 -15.42 6.77 14.12
N LEU A 115 -14.94 6.68 12.87
CA LEU A 115 -15.72 6.24 11.73
C LEU A 115 -14.93 5.25 10.88
N PHE A 116 -15.63 4.31 10.24
CA PHE A 116 -15.05 3.28 9.36
C PHE A 116 -14.03 2.38 10.05
N ILE A 117 -14.31 1.98 11.30
CA ILE A 117 -13.39 1.15 12.05
C ILE A 117 -13.70 -0.34 11.79
N THR A 118 -12.85 -0.95 10.99
CA THR A 118 -12.93 -2.37 10.67
C THR A 118 -12.65 -3.21 11.90
N ASN A 119 -13.45 -4.27 12.11
CA ASN A 119 -13.38 -5.21 13.21
C ASN A 119 -13.71 -4.62 14.59
N ALA A 120 -14.26 -3.39 14.66
CA ALA A 120 -14.69 -2.76 15.90
C ALA A 120 -16.07 -3.26 16.33
N VAL A 121 -16.10 -4.11 17.34
CA VAL A 121 -17.27 -4.60 18.06
C VAL A 121 -16.96 -4.67 19.56
N PRO A 122 -17.96 -4.81 20.45
CA PRO A 122 -17.73 -5.01 21.88
C PRO A 122 -16.75 -6.15 22.15
N GLY A 123 -15.96 -6.04 23.20
CA GLY A 123 -14.95 -7.03 23.60
C GLY A 123 -13.65 -7.02 22.77
N ARG A 124 -13.48 -6.11 21.80
CA ARG A 124 -12.24 -6.01 20.99
C ARG A 124 -11.19 -5.13 21.67
N THR A 125 -9.92 -5.46 21.46
CA THR A 125 -8.81 -4.57 21.80
C THR A 125 -8.52 -3.64 20.62
N ILE A 126 -8.49 -2.35 20.84
CA ILE A 126 -8.25 -1.36 19.78
C ILE A 126 -7.03 -0.46 20.09
N GLY A 127 -6.33 -0.04 19.05
CA GLY A 127 -5.47 1.14 19.10
C GLY A 127 -6.32 2.39 18.85
N LEU A 128 -6.53 3.21 19.87
CA LEU A 128 -7.33 4.43 19.79
C LEU A 128 -6.43 5.65 19.64
N VAL A 129 -6.51 6.33 18.50
CA VAL A 129 -5.81 7.59 18.28
C VAL A 129 -6.66 8.76 18.79
N CYS A 130 -6.09 9.56 19.69
CA CYS A 130 -6.73 10.74 20.27
C CYS A 130 -5.71 11.85 20.46
N LYS A 131 -6.15 13.05 20.87
CA LYS A 131 -5.28 14.14 21.29
C LYS A 131 -5.20 14.20 22.81
N ILE A 132 -3.99 14.15 23.33
CA ILE A 132 -3.66 14.46 24.73
C ILE A 132 -2.85 15.76 24.71
N ASP A 133 -3.31 16.80 25.38
CA ASP A 133 -2.68 18.13 25.35
C ASP A 133 -2.39 18.65 23.93
N SER A 134 -3.36 18.44 23.03
CA SER A 134 -3.27 18.76 21.59
C SER A 134 -2.26 17.92 20.78
N VAL A 135 -1.56 16.96 21.40
CA VAL A 135 -0.60 16.07 20.73
C VAL A 135 -1.30 14.75 20.36
N PRO A 136 -1.21 14.31 19.10
CA PRO A 136 -1.70 12.97 18.72
C PRO A 136 -1.04 11.89 19.56
N SER A 137 -1.85 11.01 20.10
CA SER A 137 -1.43 9.95 21.04
C SER A 137 -2.21 8.66 20.73
N VAL A 138 -1.69 7.51 21.14
CA VAL A 138 -2.35 6.21 20.97
C VAL A 138 -2.54 5.56 22.33
N LEU A 139 -3.79 5.26 22.66
CA LEU A 139 -4.19 4.46 23.80
C LEU A 139 -4.54 3.05 23.33
N ILE A 140 -4.11 2.03 24.05
CA ILE A 140 -4.60 0.65 23.83
C ILE A 140 -5.80 0.45 24.72
N VAL A 141 -6.93 0.12 24.11
CA VAL A 141 -8.24 0.07 24.77
C VAL A 141 -8.87 -1.28 24.58
N ASP A 142 -9.26 -1.94 25.67
CA ASP A 142 -10.22 -3.02 25.62
C ASP A 142 -11.62 -2.43 25.63
N LEU A 143 -12.35 -2.62 24.54
CA LEU A 143 -13.75 -2.17 24.47
C LEU A 143 -14.61 -3.02 25.42
N PRO A 144 -15.60 -2.42 26.10
CA PRO A 144 -16.53 -3.16 26.93
C PRO A 144 -17.24 -4.28 26.16
N GLU A 145 -17.64 -5.34 26.86
CA GLU A 145 -18.43 -6.45 26.28
C GLU A 145 -19.85 -6.02 25.85
N GLN A 146 -20.32 -4.90 26.37
CA GLN A 146 -21.62 -4.32 26.04
C GLN A 146 -21.54 -2.81 25.91
N GLU A 147 -22.43 -2.25 25.11
CA GLU A 147 -22.59 -0.80 24.98
C GLU A 147 -23.23 -0.23 26.26
N ASP A 148 -22.77 0.98 26.64
CA ASP A 148 -23.28 1.71 27.79
C ASP A 148 -23.35 3.23 27.49
N GLU A 149 -23.48 4.06 28.52
CA GLU A 149 -23.52 5.53 28.37
C GLU A 149 -22.19 6.13 27.92
N SER A 150 -21.08 5.44 28.21
CA SER A 150 -19.71 5.92 27.91
C SER A 150 -19.19 5.41 26.56
N PHE A 151 -19.70 4.28 26.07
CA PHE A 151 -19.28 3.63 24.83
C PHE A 151 -20.49 3.12 24.02
N ARG A 152 -20.57 3.57 22.76
CA ARG A 152 -21.59 3.10 21.81
C ARG A 152 -21.01 2.86 20.43
N LEU A 153 -21.61 1.91 19.71
CA LEU A 153 -21.36 1.71 18.29
C LEU A 153 -22.33 2.57 17.46
N ASN A 154 -21.77 3.24 16.47
CA ASN A 154 -22.56 3.82 15.38
C ASN A 154 -22.54 2.81 14.21
N ARG A 155 -23.63 2.06 14.06
CA ARG A 155 -23.79 1.01 13.04
C ARG A 155 -24.33 1.60 11.76
N TYR A 156 -23.73 1.22 10.64
CA TYR A 156 -24.16 1.61 9.29
C TYR A 156 -23.89 0.47 8.30
N GLY A 157 -24.60 0.48 7.16
CA GLY A 157 -24.32 -0.42 6.05
C GLY A 157 -23.32 0.20 5.07
N ILE A 158 -22.38 -0.62 4.59
CA ILE A 158 -21.49 -0.28 3.48
C ILE A 158 -21.51 -1.39 2.44
N TYR A 159 -21.32 -1.03 1.17
CA TYR A 159 -21.30 -2.03 0.08
C TYR A 159 -20.00 -2.83 0.04
N ALA A 160 -18.89 -2.25 0.47
CA ALA A 160 -17.62 -2.97 0.63
C ALA A 160 -17.46 -3.49 2.06
N LEU A 161 -16.56 -4.45 2.27
CA LEU A 161 -16.29 -5.05 3.58
C LEU A 161 -17.53 -5.70 4.21
N GLN A 162 -18.42 -6.25 3.37
CA GLN A 162 -19.71 -6.82 3.83
C GLN A 162 -19.57 -8.02 4.76
N ARG A 163 -18.46 -8.75 4.67
CA ARG A 163 -18.22 -9.95 5.49
C ARG A 163 -17.41 -9.68 6.75
N VAL A 164 -17.15 -8.41 7.06
CA VAL A 164 -16.47 -7.98 8.27
C VAL A 164 -17.26 -6.89 8.98
N HIS A 165 -17.10 -6.82 10.30
CA HIS A 165 -17.67 -5.71 11.05
C HIS A 165 -16.94 -4.40 10.68
N ASN A 166 -17.73 -3.36 10.39
CA ASN A 166 -17.21 -2.01 10.17
C ASN A 166 -18.18 -1.02 10.81
N ASN A 167 -17.75 -0.36 11.88
CA ASN A 167 -18.59 0.50 12.69
C ASN A 167 -17.91 1.84 13.00
N GLY A 168 -18.70 2.83 13.37
CA GLY A 168 -18.24 3.98 14.11
C GLY A 168 -18.21 3.67 15.61
N LEU A 169 -17.38 4.41 16.34
CA LEU A 169 -17.26 4.33 17.80
C LEU A 169 -17.55 5.70 18.40
N ILE A 170 -18.40 5.76 19.41
CA ILE A 170 -18.73 6.97 20.13
C ILE A 170 -18.28 6.80 21.58
N PHE A 171 -17.42 7.70 22.02
CA PHE A 171 -16.89 7.77 23.40
C PHE A 171 -17.41 9.02 24.10
N LYS A 172 -17.98 8.87 25.28
CA LYS A 172 -18.46 9.94 26.13
C LYS A 172 -18.01 9.71 27.55
N ASN A 173 -17.05 10.50 28.00
CA ASN A 173 -16.39 10.34 29.32
C ASN A 173 -15.90 8.89 29.56
N PHE A 174 -15.44 8.24 28.51
CA PHE A 174 -14.97 6.86 28.55
C PHE A 174 -13.59 6.80 29.22
N ARG A 175 -13.45 5.96 30.25
CA ARG A 175 -12.24 5.87 31.05
C ARG A 175 -11.28 4.80 30.52
N VAL A 176 -10.01 5.18 30.38
CA VAL A 176 -8.92 4.31 29.93
C VAL A 176 -7.76 4.46 30.89
N PRO A 177 -7.22 3.39 31.48
CA PRO A 177 -6.07 3.45 32.39
C PRO A 177 -4.88 4.18 31.75
N LYS A 178 -4.21 5.06 32.53
CA LYS A 178 -3.10 5.88 32.02
C LYS A 178 -1.91 5.05 31.54
N GLU A 179 -1.71 3.86 32.08
CA GLU A 179 -0.69 2.90 31.69
C GLU A 179 -0.93 2.32 30.30
N ASN A 180 -2.10 2.49 29.71
CA ASN A 180 -2.42 2.03 28.35
C ASN A 180 -1.94 3.00 27.25
N LEU A 181 -1.34 4.14 27.62
CA LEU A 181 -0.75 5.08 26.68
C LEU A 181 0.55 4.52 26.09
N LEU A 182 0.62 4.42 24.76
CA LEU A 182 1.86 4.11 24.06
C LEU A 182 2.75 5.35 23.97
N ARG A 183 4.03 5.19 24.30
CA ARG A 183 5.01 6.27 24.28
C ARG A 183 6.15 5.96 23.31
N PRO A 184 6.10 6.45 22.05
CA PRO A 184 7.20 6.26 21.12
C PRO A 184 8.44 7.01 21.62
N GLN A 185 9.63 6.44 21.41
CA GLN A 185 10.89 7.10 21.80
C GLN A 185 11.14 8.40 21.02
N GLN A 186 10.61 8.50 19.80
CA GLN A 186 10.69 9.67 18.94
C GLN A 186 9.36 9.89 18.23
N GLY A 187 8.99 11.18 18.05
CA GLY A 187 7.73 11.56 17.40
C GLY A 187 6.54 11.55 18.37
N ASP A 188 5.37 11.27 17.85
CA ASP A 188 4.08 11.29 18.55
C ASP A 188 3.23 10.06 18.18
N GLY A 189 1.95 10.08 18.55
CA GLY A 189 1.02 8.98 18.23
C GLY A 189 0.83 8.75 16.73
N LEU A 190 1.04 9.76 15.87
CA LEU A 190 1.01 9.54 14.43
C LEU A 190 2.22 8.71 13.95
N THR A 191 3.36 8.79 14.67
CA THR A 191 4.51 7.91 14.39
C THR A 191 4.13 6.45 14.60
N VAL A 192 3.40 6.14 15.67
CA VAL A 192 2.86 4.80 15.95
C VAL A 192 1.88 4.38 14.86
N ALA A 193 0.92 5.25 14.53
CA ALA A 193 -0.10 4.97 13.52
C ALA A 193 0.53 4.71 12.13
N TYR A 194 1.47 5.54 11.69
CA TYR A 194 2.13 5.37 10.39
C TYR A 194 3.01 4.12 10.33
N HIS A 195 3.57 3.67 11.45
CA HIS A 195 4.33 2.42 11.48
C HIS A 195 3.43 1.25 11.09
N GLY A 196 2.32 1.07 11.77
CA GLY A 196 1.35 0.01 11.47
C GLY A 196 0.75 0.14 10.06
N LEU A 197 0.42 1.37 9.62
CA LEU A 197 -0.06 1.62 8.26
C LEU A 197 0.95 1.22 7.18
N ASN A 198 2.26 1.36 7.41
CA ASN A 198 3.26 0.92 6.43
C ASN A 198 3.26 -0.60 6.29
N LEU A 199 3.15 -1.35 7.38
CA LEU A 199 3.02 -2.81 7.32
C LEU A 199 1.73 -3.21 6.59
N GLY A 200 0.59 -2.56 6.93
CA GLY A 200 -0.70 -2.78 6.28
C GLY A 200 -0.67 -2.54 4.77
N ARG A 201 0.01 -1.49 4.31
CA ARG A 201 0.20 -1.17 2.89
C ARG A 201 0.91 -2.29 2.11
N VAL A 202 1.91 -2.91 2.72
CA VAL A 202 2.60 -4.07 2.10
C VAL A 202 1.67 -5.29 2.09
N ALA A 203 0.96 -5.53 3.18
CA ALA A 203 -0.01 -6.62 3.27
C ALA A 203 -1.18 -6.44 2.29
N LEU A 204 -1.63 -5.20 2.04
CA LEU A 204 -2.63 -4.89 1.02
C LEU A 204 -2.13 -5.24 -0.39
N CYS A 205 -0.88 -4.92 -0.72
CA CYS A 205 -0.28 -5.28 -2.00
C CYS A 205 -0.17 -6.82 -2.16
N ALA A 206 0.18 -7.52 -1.09
CA ALA A 206 0.21 -8.99 -1.05
C ALA A 206 -1.19 -9.60 -1.23
N ASN A 207 -2.20 -9.03 -0.56
CA ASN A 207 -3.61 -9.42 -0.72
C ASN A 207 -4.08 -9.22 -2.18
N ALA A 208 -3.80 -8.07 -2.77
CA ALA A 208 -4.12 -7.79 -4.15
C ALA A 208 -3.50 -8.81 -5.12
N SER A 209 -2.25 -9.20 -4.87
CA SER A 209 -1.55 -10.24 -5.65
C SER A 209 -2.25 -11.59 -5.55
N GLY A 210 -2.65 -12.02 -4.36
CA GLY A 210 -3.40 -13.27 -4.16
C GLY A 210 -4.78 -13.23 -4.79
N THR A 211 -5.51 -12.12 -4.63
CA THR A 211 -6.83 -11.91 -5.24
C THR A 211 -6.76 -11.98 -6.77
N MET A 212 -5.73 -11.38 -7.38
CA MET A 212 -5.53 -11.44 -8.83
C MET A 212 -5.17 -12.85 -9.32
N ARG A 213 -4.44 -13.66 -8.52
CA ARG A 213 -4.23 -15.08 -8.82
C ARG A 213 -5.53 -15.85 -8.84
N TRP A 214 -6.41 -15.59 -7.88
CA TRP A 214 -7.74 -16.20 -7.89
C TRP A 214 -8.54 -15.79 -9.14
N MET A 215 -8.56 -14.48 -9.48
CA MET A 215 -9.19 -14.01 -10.71
C MET A 215 -8.63 -14.70 -11.97
N LEU A 216 -7.31 -14.84 -12.06
CA LEU A 216 -6.67 -15.49 -13.20
C LEU A 216 -7.00 -16.98 -13.26
N ALA A 217 -7.01 -17.68 -12.13
CA ALA A 217 -7.42 -19.09 -12.06
C ALA A 217 -8.88 -19.30 -12.53
N GLU A 218 -9.78 -18.36 -12.22
CA GLU A 218 -11.16 -18.35 -12.72
C GLU A 218 -11.26 -18.06 -14.23
N MET A 219 -10.39 -17.20 -14.75
CA MET A 219 -10.39 -16.83 -16.17
C MET A 219 -10.01 -17.99 -17.09
N LEU A 220 -9.05 -18.82 -16.68
CA LEU A 220 -8.48 -19.86 -17.55
C LEU A 220 -9.52 -20.92 -17.97
N PRO A 221 -10.22 -21.62 -17.04
CA PRO A 221 -11.20 -22.63 -17.41
C PRO A 221 -12.40 -22.04 -18.16
N TRP A 222 -12.81 -20.81 -17.83
CA TRP A 222 -13.85 -20.13 -18.56
C TRP A 222 -13.42 -19.82 -20.00
N ALA A 223 -12.20 -19.35 -20.20
CA ALA A 223 -11.68 -19.01 -21.52
C ALA A 223 -11.55 -20.24 -22.43
N ALA A 224 -11.19 -21.39 -21.86
CA ALA A 224 -11.15 -22.67 -22.57
C ALA A 224 -12.56 -23.22 -22.90
N TYR A 225 -13.53 -23.00 -22.02
CA TYR A 225 -14.90 -23.48 -22.19
C TYR A 225 -15.74 -22.64 -23.17
N ARG A 226 -15.67 -21.30 -23.05
CA ARG A 226 -16.52 -20.37 -23.81
C ARG A 226 -16.06 -20.27 -25.25
N SER A 227 -16.93 -20.59 -26.18
CA SER A 227 -16.64 -20.49 -27.62
C SER A 227 -17.32 -19.28 -28.27
N THR A 228 -16.64 -18.67 -29.23
CA THR A 228 -17.17 -17.62 -30.12
C THR A 228 -16.62 -17.85 -31.55
N TYR A 229 -17.46 -17.71 -32.55
CA TYR A 229 -17.06 -17.89 -33.94
C TYR A 229 -16.30 -19.21 -34.19
N GLY A 230 -16.79 -20.31 -33.62
CA GLY A 230 -16.27 -21.66 -33.81
C GLY A 230 -15.00 -22.03 -33.05
N GLN A 231 -14.49 -21.17 -32.15
CA GLN A 231 -13.29 -21.43 -31.34
C GLN A 231 -13.46 -20.97 -29.90
N ALA A 232 -12.77 -21.63 -28.96
CA ALA A 232 -12.68 -21.19 -27.61
C ALA A 232 -12.04 -19.79 -27.51
N ILE A 233 -12.45 -18.99 -26.52
CA ILE A 233 -12.01 -17.60 -26.44
C ILE A 233 -10.55 -17.45 -25.98
N ASP A 234 -9.94 -18.48 -25.41
CA ASP A 234 -8.49 -18.54 -25.12
C ASP A 234 -7.62 -18.54 -26.39
N HIS A 235 -8.20 -18.80 -27.56
CA HIS A 235 -7.53 -18.61 -28.86
C HIS A 235 -7.62 -17.17 -29.39
N ARG A 236 -8.36 -16.27 -28.70
CA ARG A 236 -8.51 -14.88 -29.15
C ARG A 236 -7.40 -14.01 -28.57
N GLU A 237 -6.75 -13.22 -29.41
CA GLU A 237 -5.65 -12.30 -28.99
C GLU A 237 -6.05 -11.37 -27.84
N LEU A 238 -7.28 -10.83 -27.86
CA LEU A 238 -7.76 -9.95 -26.81
C LEU A 238 -7.87 -10.65 -25.45
N VAL A 239 -8.23 -11.93 -25.41
CA VAL A 239 -8.29 -12.72 -24.18
C VAL A 239 -6.89 -13.08 -23.71
N ARG A 240 -6.02 -13.57 -24.61
CA ARG A 240 -4.61 -13.85 -24.33
C ARG A 240 -3.88 -12.64 -23.79
N ARG A 241 -4.11 -11.47 -24.39
CA ARG A 241 -3.56 -10.19 -23.87
C ARG A 241 -4.00 -9.90 -22.44
N ARG A 242 -5.28 -10.17 -22.11
CA ARG A 242 -5.79 -9.98 -20.74
C ARG A 242 -5.13 -10.93 -19.74
N ILE A 243 -4.97 -12.20 -20.11
CA ILE A 243 -4.27 -13.20 -19.30
C ILE A 243 -2.81 -12.74 -19.04
N ALA A 244 -2.10 -12.35 -20.09
CA ALA A 244 -0.72 -11.88 -19.97
C ALA A 244 -0.60 -10.58 -19.13
N ARG A 245 -1.54 -9.65 -19.30
CA ARG A 245 -1.58 -8.41 -18.49
C ARG A 245 -1.84 -8.71 -17.03
N MET A 246 -2.77 -9.62 -16.73
CA MET A 246 -3.05 -10.09 -15.36
C MET A 246 -1.79 -10.66 -14.72
N ALA A 247 -1.07 -11.54 -15.41
CA ALA A 247 0.20 -12.09 -14.94
C ALA A 247 1.24 -10.99 -14.66
N GLY A 248 1.34 -9.99 -15.55
CA GLY A 248 2.21 -8.83 -15.33
C GLY A 248 1.88 -8.06 -14.06
N LEU A 249 0.59 -7.80 -13.80
CA LEU A 249 0.14 -7.11 -12.58
C LEU A 249 0.46 -7.91 -11.30
N ILE A 250 0.26 -9.23 -11.34
CA ILE A 250 0.62 -10.14 -10.24
C ILE A 250 2.11 -10.04 -9.93
N VAL A 251 2.98 -10.18 -10.94
CA VAL A 251 4.44 -10.10 -10.78
C VAL A 251 4.88 -8.72 -10.25
N GLY A 252 4.23 -7.65 -10.69
CA GLY A 252 4.49 -6.30 -10.17
C GLY A 252 4.15 -6.17 -8.68
N CYS A 253 3.03 -6.73 -8.24
CA CYS A 253 2.65 -6.75 -6.82
C CYS A 253 3.62 -7.59 -6.00
N ASP A 254 4.01 -8.78 -6.48
CA ASP A 254 4.96 -9.63 -5.78
C ASP A 254 6.32 -8.95 -5.60
N ALA A 255 6.80 -8.32 -6.66
CA ALA A 255 8.06 -7.59 -6.66
C ALA A 255 8.07 -6.46 -5.62
N LEU A 256 7.03 -5.64 -5.61
CA LEU A 256 6.90 -4.53 -4.66
C LEU A 256 6.71 -5.04 -3.22
N THR A 257 5.89 -6.08 -3.03
CA THR A 257 5.69 -6.71 -1.73
C THR A 257 7.00 -7.26 -1.16
N GLN A 258 7.76 -8.04 -1.95
CA GLN A 258 9.02 -8.63 -1.52
C GLN A 258 10.09 -7.55 -1.21
N TRP A 259 10.14 -6.51 -2.02
CA TRP A 259 11.05 -5.38 -1.81
C TRP A 259 10.74 -4.65 -0.51
N CYS A 260 9.48 -4.22 -0.32
CA CYS A 260 9.07 -3.49 0.87
C CYS A 260 9.18 -4.33 2.15
N ALA A 261 8.70 -5.59 2.12
CA ALA A 261 8.81 -6.49 3.25
C ALA A 261 10.28 -6.75 3.64
N GLY A 262 11.17 -6.85 2.64
CA GLY A 262 12.60 -7.00 2.91
C GLY A 262 13.25 -5.79 3.56
N LEU A 263 12.82 -4.58 3.22
CA LEU A 263 13.27 -3.35 3.88
C LEU A 263 12.77 -3.26 5.32
N LEU A 264 11.50 -3.59 5.55
CA LEU A 264 10.90 -3.61 6.89
C LEU A 264 11.58 -4.63 7.80
N ASP A 265 11.87 -5.84 7.30
CA ASP A 265 12.59 -6.88 8.05
C ASP A 265 14.03 -6.48 8.40
N GLN A 266 14.64 -5.55 7.65
CA GLN A 266 15.96 -4.96 7.94
C GLN A 266 15.88 -3.75 8.88
N GLY A 267 14.70 -3.39 9.38
CA GLY A 267 14.48 -2.27 10.30
C GLY A 267 14.35 -0.89 9.63
N TYR A 268 14.25 -0.82 8.29
CA TYR A 268 13.93 0.44 7.63
C TYR A 268 12.46 0.79 7.83
N ARG A 269 12.15 2.08 7.94
CA ARG A 269 10.75 2.54 8.04
C ARG A 269 9.95 2.32 6.75
N GLY A 270 10.61 2.33 5.60
CA GLY A 270 10.03 2.01 4.30
C GLY A 270 8.81 2.86 3.88
N GLU A 271 8.66 4.07 4.43
CA GLU A 271 7.43 4.86 4.31
C GLU A 271 7.07 5.16 2.85
N MET A 272 8.04 5.61 2.06
CA MET A 272 7.81 5.93 0.64
C MET A 272 7.61 4.67 -0.20
N GLU A 273 8.35 3.64 0.09
CA GLU A 273 8.31 2.34 -0.60
C GLU A 273 6.96 1.65 -0.38
N CYS A 274 6.48 1.63 0.87
CA CYS A 274 5.18 1.04 1.21
C CYS A 274 4.01 1.83 0.58
N ILE A 275 4.13 3.16 0.42
CA ILE A 275 3.16 3.96 -0.33
C ILE A 275 3.08 3.50 -1.79
N ILE A 276 4.22 3.27 -2.45
CA ILE A 276 4.26 2.78 -3.84
C ILE A 276 3.58 1.41 -3.95
N ALA A 277 3.92 0.49 -3.05
CA ALA A 277 3.32 -0.84 -3.04
C ALA A 277 1.80 -0.79 -2.88
N LYS A 278 1.29 0.05 -1.97
CA LYS A 278 -0.15 0.22 -1.75
C LYS A 278 -0.85 0.79 -2.98
N ILE A 279 -0.34 1.87 -3.54
CA ILE A 279 -0.95 2.50 -4.72
C ILE A 279 -0.96 1.50 -5.88
N PHE A 280 0.18 0.88 -6.17
CA PHE A 280 0.27 -0.09 -7.26
C PHE A 280 -0.67 -1.28 -7.04
N GLY A 281 -0.67 -1.90 -5.85
CA GLY A 281 -1.48 -3.07 -5.54
C GLY A 281 -2.98 -2.80 -5.68
N SER A 282 -3.48 -1.69 -5.12
CA SER A 282 -4.90 -1.34 -5.20
C SER A 282 -5.35 -0.98 -6.62
N GLU A 283 -4.56 -0.22 -7.37
CA GLU A 283 -4.88 0.14 -8.75
C GLU A 283 -4.77 -1.06 -9.70
N ALA A 284 -3.78 -1.95 -9.48
CA ALA A 284 -3.65 -3.20 -10.22
C ALA A 284 -4.85 -4.13 -10.00
N GLN A 285 -5.31 -4.28 -8.76
CA GLN A 285 -6.51 -5.07 -8.43
C GLN A 285 -7.77 -4.50 -9.10
N LYS A 286 -7.95 -3.18 -9.10
CA LYS A 286 -9.05 -2.52 -9.79
C LYS A 286 -9.00 -2.76 -11.31
N GLU A 287 -7.83 -2.57 -11.94
CA GLU A 287 -7.64 -2.87 -13.37
C GLU A 287 -7.95 -4.34 -13.66
N ALA A 288 -7.41 -5.24 -12.85
CA ALA A 288 -7.62 -6.68 -12.97
C ALA A 288 -9.10 -7.06 -12.91
N ALA A 289 -9.83 -6.53 -11.93
CA ALA A 289 -11.24 -6.84 -11.75
C ALA A 289 -12.10 -6.31 -12.91
N ILE A 290 -11.95 -5.04 -13.26
CA ILE A 290 -12.85 -4.35 -14.22
C ILE A 290 -12.42 -4.58 -15.67
N GLU A 291 -11.13 -4.39 -15.98
CA GLU A 291 -10.67 -4.41 -17.36
C GLU A 291 -10.32 -5.80 -17.88
N LEU A 292 -9.92 -6.71 -16.98
CA LEU A 292 -9.42 -8.02 -17.39
C LEU A 292 -10.41 -9.12 -17.03
N PHE A 293 -10.76 -9.29 -15.77
CA PHE A 293 -11.60 -10.36 -15.26
C PHE A 293 -13.05 -10.24 -15.74
N MET A 294 -13.72 -9.13 -15.42
CA MET A 294 -15.11 -8.87 -15.82
C MET A 294 -15.27 -8.99 -17.34
N LYS A 295 -14.39 -8.34 -18.12
CA LYS A 295 -14.49 -8.34 -19.58
C LYS A 295 -14.18 -9.70 -20.21
N THR A 296 -13.47 -10.59 -19.55
CA THR A 296 -13.24 -11.96 -20.02
C THR A 296 -14.46 -12.84 -19.76
N HIS A 297 -15.13 -12.67 -18.62
CA HIS A 297 -16.35 -13.40 -18.28
C HIS A 297 -17.60 -12.85 -18.97
N GLY A 298 -17.60 -11.56 -19.37
CA GLY A 298 -18.73 -10.91 -20.05
C GLY A 298 -19.95 -10.82 -19.13
N GLY A 299 -21.17 -10.99 -19.69
CA GLY A 299 -22.42 -10.86 -18.96
C GLY A 299 -22.57 -11.79 -17.75
N ARG A 300 -21.86 -12.93 -17.76
CA ARG A 300 -21.81 -13.86 -16.63
C ARG A 300 -21.28 -13.19 -15.34
N SER A 301 -20.43 -12.19 -15.47
CA SER A 301 -19.86 -11.45 -14.31
C SER A 301 -20.91 -10.85 -13.39
N PHE A 302 -22.12 -10.63 -13.88
CA PHE A 302 -23.22 -10.00 -13.14
C PHE A 302 -24.21 -10.99 -12.53
N LEU A 303 -23.96 -12.30 -12.65
CA LEU A 303 -24.79 -13.30 -12.00
C LEU A 303 -24.49 -13.34 -10.49
N HIS A 304 -25.53 -13.57 -9.69
CA HIS A 304 -25.36 -13.87 -8.27
C HIS A 304 -24.51 -15.14 -8.09
N GLY A 305 -23.61 -15.15 -7.12
CA GLY A 305 -22.65 -16.22 -6.89
C GLY A 305 -21.42 -16.17 -7.81
N HIS A 306 -21.34 -15.21 -8.72
CA HIS A 306 -20.13 -15.00 -9.52
C HIS A 306 -19.12 -14.15 -8.73
N LEU A 307 -17.85 -14.55 -8.74
CA LEU A 307 -16.79 -13.88 -7.99
C LEU A 307 -16.76 -12.36 -8.20
N PHE A 308 -16.94 -11.88 -9.43
CA PHE A 308 -16.99 -10.44 -9.71
C PHE A 308 -18.25 -9.80 -9.14
N GLY A 309 -19.44 -10.34 -9.47
CA GLY A 309 -20.71 -9.75 -9.08
C GLY A 309 -20.88 -9.61 -7.57
N ASP A 310 -20.48 -10.65 -6.83
CA ASP A 310 -20.60 -10.66 -5.37
C ASP A 310 -19.50 -9.83 -4.67
N ASN A 311 -18.37 -9.54 -5.34
CA ASN A 311 -17.22 -8.91 -4.69
C ASN A 311 -16.72 -7.62 -5.39
N VAL A 312 -17.47 -7.03 -6.31
CA VAL A 312 -17.01 -5.84 -7.05
C VAL A 312 -16.60 -4.69 -6.12
N HIS A 313 -17.36 -4.45 -5.06
CA HIS A 313 -17.04 -3.39 -4.11
C HIS A 313 -15.79 -3.71 -3.27
N GLU A 314 -15.57 -5.01 -2.96
CA GLU A 314 -14.33 -5.47 -2.30
C GLU A 314 -13.09 -5.24 -3.17
N PHE A 315 -13.22 -5.38 -4.50
CA PHE A 315 -12.11 -5.15 -5.42
C PHE A 315 -11.78 -3.66 -5.60
N LEU A 316 -12.74 -2.76 -5.39
CA LEU A 316 -12.58 -1.32 -5.55
C LEU A 316 -12.17 -0.60 -4.26
N ALA A 317 -12.65 -1.08 -3.13
CA ALA A 317 -12.44 -0.43 -1.82
C ALA A 317 -10.95 -0.22 -1.45
N PRO A 318 -10.01 -1.11 -1.79
CA PRO A 318 -8.59 -0.90 -1.54
C PRO A 318 -8.01 0.38 -2.15
N CYS A 319 -8.62 0.94 -3.21
CA CYS A 319 -8.20 2.22 -3.78
C CYS A 319 -8.41 3.40 -2.81
N ILE A 320 -9.33 3.26 -1.85
CA ILE A 320 -9.76 4.33 -0.94
C ILE A 320 -9.16 4.19 0.46
N TYR A 321 -9.33 3.02 1.10
CA TYR A 321 -8.86 2.85 2.47
C TYR A 321 -7.33 2.77 2.57
N GLU A 322 -6.78 3.01 3.75
CA GLU A 322 -5.34 3.14 4.03
C GLU A 322 -4.66 4.26 3.21
N GLY A 323 -5.45 5.20 2.75
CA GLY A 323 -5.05 6.36 1.96
C GLY A 323 -5.39 6.20 0.47
N GLU A 324 -6.16 7.13 -0.05
CA GLU A 324 -6.49 7.22 -1.47
C GLU A 324 -5.23 7.45 -2.30
N GLY A 325 -5.17 6.88 -3.52
CA GLY A 325 -3.96 6.78 -4.32
C GLY A 325 -3.30 8.12 -4.67
N GLU A 326 -4.07 9.15 -5.07
CA GLU A 326 -3.53 10.48 -5.38
C GLU A 326 -3.04 11.21 -4.12
N MET A 327 -3.78 11.08 -3.00
CA MET A 327 -3.37 11.68 -1.73
C MET A 327 -2.10 11.03 -1.17
N LEU A 328 -1.96 9.72 -1.30
CA LEU A 328 -0.70 9.02 -0.99
C LEU A 328 0.42 9.42 -1.93
N GLY A 329 0.14 9.60 -3.22
CA GLY A 329 1.09 10.12 -4.20
C GLY A 329 1.58 11.52 -3.83
N MET A 330 0.70 12.37 -3.29
CA MET A 330 1.06 13.67 -2.72
C MET A 330 1.95 13.54 -1.49
N ALA A 331 1.65 12.61 -0.58
CA ALA A 331 2.48 12.34 0.60
C ALA A 331 3.88 11.84 0.21
N PHE A 332 3.96 10.90 -0.74
CA PHE A 332 5.21 10.44 -1.34
C PHE A 332 6.03 11.60 -1.91
N PHE A 333 5.42 12.46 -2.71
CA PHE A 333 6.11 13.61 -3.30
C PHE A 333 6.58 14.62 -2.24
N LYS A 334 5.74 14.91 -1.24
CA LYS A 334 6.13 15.78 -0.11
C LYS A 334 7.34 15.23 0.66
N SER A 335 7.37 13.92 0.93
CA SER A 335 8.53 13.28 1.56
C SER A 335 9.79 13.40 0.71
N LEU A 336 9.67 13.16 -0.59
CA LEU A 336 10.78 13.28 -1.55
C LEU A 336 11.37 14.68 -1.62
N VAL A 337 10.52 15.73 -1.65
CA VAL A 337 10.99 17.13 -1.74
C VAL A 337 11.47 17.69 -0.41
N LYS A 338 11.07 17.12 0.72
CA LYS A 338 11.41 17.59 2.07
C LYS A 338 12.92 17.64 2.30
N ASP A 339 13.62 16.57 2.03
CA ASP A 339 15.07 16.50 2.24
C ASP A 339 15.83 17.36 1.26
N HIS A 340 15.43 17.38 -0.02
CA HIS A 340 15.99 18.27 -1.02
C HIS A 340 15.76 19.74 -0.66
N GLY A 341 14.56 20.09 -0.19
CA GLY A 341 14.19 21.42 0.29
C GLY A 341 15.04 21.88 1.48
N LYS A 342 15.14 21.03 2.51
CA LYS A 342 15.96 21.32 3.69
C LYS A 342 17.43 21.56 3.34
N ARG A 343 17.96 20.73 2.44
CA ARG A 343 19.38 20.79 2.08
C ARG A 343 19.75 22.01 1.22
N PHE A 344 18.91 22.38 0.25
CA PHE A 344 19.27 23.34 -0.78
C PHE A 344 18.44 24.62 -0.78
N PHE A 345 17.15 24.55 -0.51
CA PHE A 345 16.26 25.72 -0.63
C PHE A 345 16.05 26.46 0.69
N GLU A 346 15.95 25.73 1.79
CA GLU A 346 15.76 26.33 3.12
C GLU A 346 16.94 27.23 3.54
N PRO A 347 18.23 26.87 3.33
CA PRO A 347 19.36 27.77 3.59
C PRO A 347 19.30 29.07 2.79
N ILE A 348 18.85 29.00 1.52
CA ILE A 348 18.64 30.18 0.67
C ILE A 348 17.51 31.04 1.28
N GLY A 349 16.38 30.42 1.61
CA GLY A 349 15.23 31.12 2.20
C GLY A 349 15.56 31.79 3.54
N ARG A 350 16.28 31.11 4.43
CA ARG A 350 16.76 31.67 5.71
C ARG A 350 17.69 32.87 5.51
N THR A 351 18.56 32.81 4.53
CA THR A 351 19.48 33.91 4.19
C THR A 351 18.71 35.13 3.67
N LEU A 352 17.74 34.91 2.76
CA LEU A 352 16.88 35.99 2.24
C LEU A 352 16.04 36.63 3.33
N HIS A 353 15.49 35.83 4.25
CA HIS A 353 14.74 36.31 5.40
C HIS A 353 15.61 37.19 6.34
N LYS A 354 16.85 36.74 6.65
CA LYS A 354 17.80 37.53 7.44
C LYS A 354 18.17 38.86 6.80
N LEU A 355 18.20 38.93 5.47
CA LEU A 355 18.46 40.14 4.72
C LEU A 355 17.20 41.02 4.53
N ASN A 356 16.05 40.55 4.99
CA ASN A 356 14.73 41.14 4.74
C ASN A 356 14.46 41.39 3.23
N VAL A 357 14.84 40.45 2.39
CA VAL A 357 14.75 40.56 0.93
C VAL A 357 13.87 39.44 0.39
N ARG A 358 12.83 39.81 -0.36
CA ARG A 358 11.93 38.85 -1.03
C ARG A 358 12.49 38.35 -2.38
N LYS A 359 13.19 39.23 -3.12
CA LYS A 359 13.83 38.90 -4.41
C LYS A 359 15.29 39.33 -4.37
N PRO A 360 16.25 38.39 -4.44
CA PRO A 360 17.65 38.77 -4.47
C PRO A 360 18.00 39.51 -5.76
N ASN A 361 18.80 40.58 -5.65
CA ASN A 361 19.41 41.24 -6.79
C ASN A 361 20.84 40.71 -6.93
N PRO A 362 21.16 39.97 -8.03
CA PRO A 362 22.50 39.43 -8.23
C PRO A 362 23.61 40.51 -8.36
N MET A 363 23.25 41.72 -8.76
CA MET A 363 24.15 42.87 -8.88
C MET A 363 24.45 43.53 -7.54
N ASN A 364 23.70 43.20 -6.47
CA ASN A 364 23.96 43.72 -5.14
C ASN A 364 25.05 42.87 -4.43
N PRO A 365 26.25 43.42 -4.13
CA PRO A 365 27.34 42.65 -3.51
C PRO A 365 26.97 42.00 -2.18
N ARG A 366 26.12 42.62 -1.36
CA ARG A 366 25.65 42.07 -0.08
C ARG A 366 24.79 40.82 -0.30
N HIS A 367 23.90 40.84 -1.29
CA HIS A 367 23.07 39.68 -1.62
C HIS A 367 23.92 38.54 -2.19
N ALA A 368 24.84 38.85 -3.14
CA ALA A 368 25.73 37.88 -3.74
C ALA A 368 26.62 37.21 -2.70
N TRP A 369 27.22 37.99 -1.78
CA TRP A 369 28.07 37.49 -0.72
C TRP A 369 27.32 36.58 0.27
N ALA A 370 26.16 36.99 0.73
CA ALA A 370 25.36 36.23 1.68
C ALA A 370 24.83 34.91 1.11
N LEU A 371 24.50 34.89 -0.18
CA LEU A 371 23.97 33.70 -0.86
C LEU A 371 25.08 32.80 -1.45
N LYS A 372 26.35 33.21 -1.44
CA LYS A 372 27.48 32.48 -2.04
C LYS A 372 27.53 31.02 -1.58
N GLY A 373 27.45 30.76 -0.26
CA GLY A 373 27.54 29.41 0.30
C GLY A 373 26.36 28.51 -0.11
N PRO A 374 25.11 28.90 0.17
CA PRO A 374 23.95 28.13 -0.23
C PRO A 374 23.85 27.88 -1.75
N LEU A 375 24.16 28.89 -2.58
CA LEU A 375 24.14 28.74 -4.04
C LEU A 375 25.26 27.84 -4.53
N ALA A 376 26.48 27.95 -3.97
CA ALA A 376 27.58 27.06 -4.30
C ALA A 376 27.28 25.60 -3.96
N THR A 377 26.64 25.34 -2.82
CA THR A 377 26.20 23.98 -2.42
C THR A 377 25.22 23.40 -3.43
N TYR A 378 24.23 24.19 -3.86
CA TYR A 378 23.25 23.77 -4.86
C TYR A 378 23.92 23.57 -6.24
N ALA A 379 24.77 24.51 -6.67
CA ALA A 379 25.49 24.43 -7.95
C ALA A 379 26.41 23.19 -7.99
N ASN A 380 27.13 22.92 -6.91
CA ASN A 380 27.96 21.73 -6.81
C ASN A 380 27.13 20.43 -6.91
N TRP A 381 26.01 20.34 -6.20
CA TRP A 381 25.08 19.19 -6.35
C TRP A 381 24.62 19.03 -7.80
N TYR A 382 24.22 20.14 -8.44
CA TYR A 382 23.74 20.13 -9.82
C TYR A 382 24.83 19.67 -10.81
N ALA A 383 26.00 20.25 -10.70
CA ALA A 383 27.14 19.91 -11.55
C ALA A 383 27.63 18.48 -11.35
N THR A 384 27.83 18.07 -10.08
CA THR A 384 28.25 16.71 -9.73
C THR A 384 27.26 15.69 -10.28
N ARG A 385 25.95 15.91 -10.05
CA ARG A 385 24.92 14.98 -10.52
C ARG A 385 24.82 14.91 -12.04
N ARG A 386 25.14 16.00 -12.72
CA ARG A 386 25.14 16.05 -14.19
C ARG A 386 26.39 15.40 -14.81
N LEU A 387 27.56 15.55 -14.17
CA LEU A 387 28.84 15.07 -14.68
C LEU A 387 29.13 13.61 -14.28
N SER A 388 28.88 13.26 -13.04
CA SER A 388 29.21 11.91 -12.50
C SER A 388 28.20 10.82 -12.85
N GLY A 389 27.10 11.15 -13.53
CA GLY A 389 26.05 10.19 -13.82
C GLY A 389 25.33 9.70 -12.55
N SER A 390 24.72 8.52 -12.61
CA SER A 390 24.09 7.91 -11.45
C SER A 390 25.10 7.03 -10.70
N HIS A 391 25.30 7.27 -9.41
CA HIS A 391 26.06 6.39 -8.51
C HIS A 391 25.28 5.11 -8.15
N TRP A 392 24.61 4.54 -9.13
CA TRP A 392 23.93 3.27 -8.93
C TRP A 392 24.95 2.14 -9.02
N THR A 393 24.82 1.16 -8.14
CA THR A 393 25.54 -0.11 -8.24
C THR A 393 25.29 -0.73 -9.62
N ASP A 394 26.25 -1.50 -10.12
CA ASP A 394 26.06 -2.25 -11.36
C ASP A 394 24.88 -3.20 -11.22
N LEU A 395 24.12 -3.35 -12.30
CA LEU A 395 23.02 -4.30 -12.33
C LEU A 395 23.61 -5.73 -12.32
N PRO A 396 22.98 -6.67 -11.60
CA PRO A 396 23.37 -8.06 -11.64
C PRO A 396 23.29 -8.63 -13.06
N ASP A 397 23.86 -9.79 -13.29
CA ASP A 397 23.60 -10.52 -14.53
C ASP A 397 22.12 -10.88 -14.61
N MET A 398 21.50 -10.57 -15.76
CA MET A 398 20.07 -10.68 -15.93
C MET A 398 19.68 -10.72 -17.41
N PRO A 399 18.51 -11.28 -17.75
CA PRO A 399 18.00 -11.34 -19.11
C PRO A 399 18.01 -9.95 -19.77
N SER A 400 18.43 -9.90 -21.04
CA SER A 400 18.70 -8.64 -21.77
C SER A 400 17.52 -7.66 -21.76
N ARG A 401 16.28 -8.17 -21.89
CA ARG A 401 15.08 -7.35 -21.88
C ARG A 401 14.82 -6.73 -20.50
N LEU A 402 14.91 -7.52 -19.43
CA LEU A 402 14.77 -7.03 -18.06
C LEU A 402 15.86 -6.03 -17.72
N ARG A 403 17.11 -6.28 -18.19
CA ARG A 403 18.21 -5.33 -18.08
C ARG A 403 17.88 -3.99 -18.76
N ALA A 404 17.31 -4.03 -19.96
CA ALA A 404 16.91 -2.82 -20.69
C ALA A 404 15.84 -2.02 -19.94
N HIS A 405 14.90 -2.69 -19.26
CA HIS A 405 13.91 -2.03 -18.40
C HIS A 405 14.55 -1.42 -17.16
N ALA A 406 15.39 -2.17 -16.45
CA ALA A 406 16.09 -1.66 -15.27
C ALA A 406 16.96 -0.45 -15.59
N VAL A 407 17.69 -0.47 -16.73
CA VAL A 407 18.50 0.67 -17.23
C VAL A 407 17.61 1.87 -17.54
N PHE A 408 16.45 1.65 -18.18
CA PHE A 408 15.50 2.73 -18.46
C PHE A 408 15.00 3.37 -17.16
N GLY A 409 14.53 2.57 -16.20
CA GLY A 409 14.07 3.06 -14.90
C GLY A 409 15.14 3.83 -14.15
N LYS A 410 16.35 3.28 -14.06
CA LYS A 410 17.54 3.92 -13.47
C LYS A 410 17.84 5.29 -14.10
N LYS A 411 17.87 5.38 -15.43
CA LYS A 411 18.10 6.64 -16.16
C LYS A 411 16.97 7.64 -15.90
N THR A 412 15.73 7.18 -15.86
CA THR A 412 14.57 8.01 -15.58
C THR A 412 14.62 8.59 -14.18
N LEU A 413 14.90 7.78 -13.15
CA LEU A 413 15.04 8.24 -11.76
C LEU A 413 16.18 9.27 -11.63
N SER A 414 17.30 9.06 -12.31
CA SER A 414 18.41 10.02 -12.31
C SER A 414 18.01 11.37 -12.90
N LYS A 415 17.27 11.37 -14.02
CA LYS A 415 16.75 12.60 -14.65
C LYS A 415 15.66 13.26 -13.80
N SER A 416 14.85 12.48 -13.14
CA SER A 416 13.76 12.97 -12.32
C SER A 416 14.21 13.80 -11.12
N ALA A 417 15.43 13.59 -10.61
CA ALA A 417 16.02 14.43 -9.58
C ALA A 417 16.14 15.91 -10.05
N PHE A 418 16.52 16.14 -11.31
CA PHE A 418 16.54 17.49 -11.89
C PHE A 418 15.15 18.03 -12.14
N LEU A 419 14.22 17.19 -12.57
CA LEU A 419 12.83 17.57 -12.81
C LEU A 419 12.14 18.01 -11.53
N VAL A 420 12.31 17.25 -10.45
CA VAL A 420 11.79 17.60 -9.11
C VAL A 420 12.41 18.90 -8.61
N SER A 421 13.76 19.02 -8.65
CA SER A 421 14.46 20.23 -8.23
C SER A 421 14.06 21.46 -9.07
N GLY A 422 13.90 21.30 -10.38
CA GLY A 422 13.44 22.35 -11.29
C GLY A 422 12.01 22.79 -10.96
N THR A 423 11.11 21.86 -10.66
CA THR A 423 9.72 22.13 -10.25
C THR A 423 9.69 22.90 -8.93
N MET A 424 10.48 22.49 -7.93
CA MET A 424 10.60 23.21 -6.66
C MET A 424 11.10 24.64 -6.86
N ARG A 425 12.13 24.82 -7.69
CA ARG A 425 12.71 26.14 -8.01
C ARG A 425 11.70 27.05 -8.73
N HIS A 426 10.92 26.49 -9.67
CA HIS A 426 9.95 27.25 -10.47
C HIS A 426 8.77 27.71 -9.62
N HIS A 427 8.19 26.81 -8.83
CA HIS A 427 6.97 27.09 -8.07
C HIS A 427 7.24 27.62 -6.65
N GLN A 428 8.42 27.35 -6.09
CA GLN A 428 8.79 27.76 -4.72
C GLN A 428 7.69 27.38 -3.69
N LEU A 429 7.28 28.31 -2.81
CA LEU A 429 6.23 28.08 -1.81
C LEU A 429 4.85 27.78 -2.42
N LYS A 430 4.60 28.23 -3.66
CA LYS A 430 3.35 27.96 -4.39
C LYS A 430 3.26 26.52 -4.90
N LEU A 431 4.30 25.70 -4.69
CA LEU A 431 4.26 24.27 -5.09
C LEU A 431 3.18 23.51 -4.34
N ALA A 432 2.89 23.87 -3.08
CA ALA A 432 1.83 23.27 -2.28
C ALA A 432 0.45 23.33 -2.96
N ASP A 433 0.20 24.40 -3.75
CA ASP A 433 -1.05 24.64 -4.47
C ASP A 433 -1.07 23.99 -5.86
N ARG A 434 0.02 23.29 -6.26
CA ARG A 434 0.17 22.66 -7.57
C ARG A 434 0.00 21.14 -7.50
N GLN A 435 -1.11 20.71 -6.90
CA GLN A 435 -1.39 19.31 -6.62
C GLN A 435 -1.35 18.42 -7.86
N CYS A 436 -1.98 18.83 -8.97
CA CYS A 436 -1.92 18.07 -10.24
C CYS A 436 -0.48 17.86 -10.74
N ARG A 437 0.39 18.89 -10.61
CA ARG A 437 1.80 18.77 -11.00
C ARG A 437 2.57 17.82 -10.10
N MET A 438 2.27 17.88 -8.81
CA MET A 438 2.89 16.97 -7.82
C MET A 438 2.43 15.54 -8.04
N SER A 439 1.13 15.31 -8.26
CA SER A 439 0.57 13.99 -8.57
C SER A 439 1.19 13.39 -9.83
N ALA A 440 1.27 14.14 -10.93
CA ALA A 440 1.87 13.68 -12.18
C ALA A 440 3.37 13.30 -12.02
N LEU A 441 4.14 14.10 -11.28
CA LEU A 441 5.55 13.78 -10.99
C LEU A 441 5.69 12.57 -10.06
N SER A 442 4.82 12.48 -9.08
CA SER A 442 4.76 11.33 -8.18
C SER A 442 4.50 10.04 -8.95
N ALA A 443 3.46 10.00 -9.78
CA ALA A 443 3.12 8.84 -10.61
C ALA A 443 4.29 8.44 -11.54
N HIS A 444 4.94 9.41 -12.18
CA HIS A 444 6.10 9.16 -13.04
C HIS A 444 7.27 8.50 -12.28
N LEU A 445 7.55 8.93 -11.06
CA LEU A 445 8.59 8.34 -10.22
C LEU A 445 8.21 6.94 -9.73
N GLN A 446 6.95 6.75 -9.33
CA GLN A 446 6.44 5.45 -8.91
C GLN A 446 6.52 4.42 -10.04
N ASP A 447 6.09 4.79 -11.27
CA ASP A 447 6.21 3.92 -12.45
C ASP A 447 7.69 3.54 -12.71
N ALA A 448 8.63 4.48 -12.60
CA ALA A 448 10.06 4.21 -12.80
C ALA A 448 10.64 3.27 -11.73
N ILE A 449 10.24 3.45 -10.46
CA ILE A 449 10.64 2.56 -9.35
C ILE A 449 10.06 1.17 -9.57
N THR A 450 8.78 1.06 -9.90
CA THR A 450 8.10 -0.21 -10.18
C THR A 450 8.80 -0.97 -11.31
N ILE A 451 9.20 -0.29 -12.39
CA ILE A 451 9.98 -0.92 -13.49
C ILE A 451 11.29 -1.51 -12.96
N VAL A 452 12.04 -0.77 -12.15
CA VAL A 452 13.33 -1.26 -11.62
C VAL A 452 13.12 -2.46 -10.71
N VAL A 453 12.20 -2.34 -9.75
CA VAL A 453 11.93 -3.38 -8.73
C VAL A 453 11.41 -4.65 -9.40
N THR A 454 10.46 -4.54 -10.33
CA THR A 454 9.91 -5.68 -11.06
C THR A 454 10.97 -6.37 -11.93
N SER A 455 11.83 -5.58 -12.61
CA SER A 455 12.90 -6.15 -13.42
C SER A 455 13.92 -6.93 -12.60
N LEU A 456 14.30 -6.41 -11.42
CA LEU A 456 15.24 -7.08 -10.53
C LEU A 456 14.63 -8.33 -9.88
N TYR A 457 13.36 -8.25 -9.48
CA TYR A 457 12.62 -9.39 -8.92
C TYR A 457 12.54 -10.55 -9.92
N ALA A 458 12.10 -10.26 -11.14
CA ALA A 458 11.94 -11.28 -12.17
C ALA A 458 13.28 -11.85 -12.66
N ALA A 459 14.35 -11.04 -12.65
CA ALA A 459 15.70 -11.53 -12.98
C ALA A 459 16.23 -12.58 -11.99
N ALA A 460 15.78 -12.54 -10.75
CA ALA A 460 16.14 -13.56 -9.74
C ALA A 460 15.28 -14.83 -9.85
N SER A 461 14.22 -14.82 -10.65
CA SER A 461 13.34 -15.98 -10.87
C SER A 461 13.89 -16.88 -11.99
N GLN A 462 13.79 -18.20 -11.79
CA GLN A 462 14.06 -19.19 -12.82
C GLN A 462 12.85 -19.46 -13.73
N ASP A 463 11.67 -18.96 -13.36
CA ASP A 463 10.44 -19.14 -14.11
C ASP A 463 10.34 -18.17 -15.30
N LEU A 464 10.33 -18.72 -16.51
CA LEU A 464 10.24 -17.94 -17.75
C LEU A 464 8.92 -17.18 -17.88
N VAL A 465 7.83 -17.72 -17.38
CA VAL A 465 6.51 -17.05 -17.39
C VAL A 465 6.57 -15.78 -16.52
N THR A 466 7.14 -15.87 -15.33
CA THR A 466 7.38 -14.72 -14.45
C THR A 466 8.26 -13.66 -15.12
N GLN A 467 9.34 -14.06 -15.79
CA GLN A 467 10.21 -13.13 -16.51
C GLN A 467 9.49 -12.42 -17.68
N GLN A 468 8.70 -13.17 -18.45
CA GLN A 468 7.91 -12.62 -19.57
C GLN A 468 6.78 -11.72 -19.07
N ALA A 469 6.11 -12.07 -17.97
CA ALA A 469 5.07 -11.25 -17.35
C ALA A 469 5.64 -9.91 -16.86
N ALA A 470 6.83 -9.94 -16.25
CA ALA A 470 7.57 -8.72 -15.88
C ALA A 470 7.94 -7.85 -17.08
N ASP A 471 8.41 -8.46 -18.20
CA ASP A 471 8.70 -7.74 -19.44
C ASP A 471 7.47 -7.00 -19.98
N ILE A 472 6.30 -7.66 -19.96
CA ILE A 472 5.04 -7.05 -20.40
C ILE A 472 4.67 -5.88 -19.52
N LEU A 473 4.64 -6.05 -18.19
CA LEU A 473 4.34 -4.95 -17.26
C LEU A 473 5.30 -3.77 -17.45
N CYS A 474 6.59 -4.04 -17.47
CA CYS A 474 7.61 -2.98 -17.63
C CYS A 474 7.50 -2.28 -18.99
N SER A 475 7.16 -3.01 -20.06
CA SER A 475 6.91 -2.44 -21.39
C SER A 475 5.68 -1.51 -21.38
N ASP A 476 4.60 -1.89 -20.73
CA ASP A 476 3.39 -1.08 -20.58
C ASP A 476 3.67 0.21 -19.80
N LEU A 477 4.35 0.10 -18.66
CA LEU A 477 4.74 1.26 -17.86
C LEU A 477 5.68 2.21 -18.63
N ARG A 478 6.63 1.67 -19.39
CA ARG A 478 7.51 2.49 -20.25
C ARG A 478 6.72 3.23 -21.33
N ARG A 479 5.75 2.56 -21.98
CA ARG A 479 4.88 3.22 -22.99
C ARG A 479 4.05 4.32 -22.36
N LYS A 480 3.42 4.05 -21.20
CA LYS A 480 2.70 5.06 -20.42
C LYS A 480 3.57 6.29 -20.14
N MET A 481 4.83 6.09 -19.73
CA MET A 481 5.76 7.16 -19.38
C MET A 481 6.28 7.93 -20.59
N THR A 482 6.41 7.29 -21.75
CA THR A 482 7.00 7.89 -22.97
C THR A 482 5.98 8.38 -23.98
N GLY A 483 4.71 7.98 -23.84
CA GLY A 483 3.65 8.22 -24.84
C GLY A 483 3.80 7.35 -26.09
N ALA A 484 4.67 6.33 -26.09
CA ALA A 484 4.87 5.45 -27.24
C ALA A 484 3.68 4.49 -27.42
N ALA A 485 3.26 4.28 -28.66
CA ALA A 485 2.26 3.28 -29.01
C ALA A 485 2.82 1.86 -28.86
N ALA A 486 1.93 0.89 -28.63
CA ALA A 486 2.27 -0.52 -28.72
C ALA A 486 2.55 -0.93 -30.17
N THR A 487 3.50 -1.82 -30.36
CA THR A 487 3.88 -2.38 -31.67
C THR A 487 3.30 -3.78 -31.85
N ASP A 488 3.28 -4.30 -33.09
CA ASP A 488 2.90 -5.69 -33.35
C ASP A 488 3.76 -6.70 -32.60
N ALA A 489 5.04 -6.36 -32.37
CA ALA A 489 5.92 -7.18 -31.57
C ALA A 489 5.51 -7.21 -30.09
N ASP A 490 4.97 -6.11 -29.55
CA ASP A 490 4.40 -6.06 -28.21
C ASP A 490 3.15 -6.94 -28.12
N PHE A 491 2.25 -6.85 -29.10
CA PHE A 491 1.04 -7.67 -29.13
C PHE A 491 1.36 -9.17 -29.27
N ARG A 492 2.34 -9.54 -30.13
CA ARG A 492 2.78 -10.94 -30.22
C ARG A 492 3.25 -11.48 -28.89
N ARG A 493 4.13 -10.77 -28.16
CA ARG A 493 4.61 -11.23 -26.86
C ARG A 493 3.49 -11.41 -25.84
N MET A 494 2.53 -10.49 -25.82
CA MET A 494 1.36 -10.62 -24.93
C MET A 494 0.52 -11.83 -25.28
N THR A 495 0.28 -12.08 -26.57
CA THR A 495 -0.54 -13.21 -27.02
C THR A 495 0.18 -14.56 -26.85
N GLU A 496 1.49 -14.61 -27.05
CA GLU A 496 2.33 -15.78 -26.80
C GLU A 496 2.34 -16.14 -25.31
N LEU A 497 2.59 -15.17 -24.42
CA LEU A 497 2.54 -15.41 -22.98
C LEU A 497 1.15 -15.86 -22.53
N GLY A 498 0.09 -15.19 -23.01
CA GLY A 498 -1.29 -15.57 -22.69
C GLY A 498 -1.63 -16.98 -23.15
N ALA A 499 -1.14 -17.40 -24.33
CA ALA A 499 -1.29 -18.75 -24.84
C ALA A 499 -0.49 -19.77 -23.99
N THR A 500 0.73 -19.44 -23.60
CA THR A 500 1.55 -20.29 -22.72
C THR A 500 0.84 -20.55 -21.39
N ILE A 501 0.34 -19.50 -20.74
CA ILE A 501 -0.38 -19.63 -19.46
C ILE A 501 -1.69 -20.43 -19.65
N ALA A 502 -2.44 -20.18 -20.72
CA ALA A 502 -3.70 -20.88 -20.97
C ALA A 502 -3.49 -22.39 -21.25
N ASN A 503 -2.44 -22.75 -21.98
CA ASN A 503 -2.20 -24.14 -22.41
C ASN A 503 -1.36 -24.96 -21.44
N GLN A 504 -0.41 -24.33 -20.75
CA GLN A 504 0.59 -25.02 -19.91
C GLN A 504 0.41 -24.70 -18.43
N GLY A 505 -0.43 -23.71 -18.10
CA GLY A 505 -0.55 -23.19 -16.75
C GLY A 505 0.62 -22.27 -16.37
N TRP A 506 0.62 -21.86 -15.12
CA TRP A 506 1.69 -21.08 -14.49
C TRP A 506 1.87 -21.55 -13.07
N HIS A 507 3.09 -21.78 -12.66
CA HIS A 507 3.41 -22.35 -11.35
C HIS A 507 2.89 -21.47 -10.20
N GLU A 508 2.81 -20.17 -10.37
CA GLU A 508 2.25 -19.22 -9.39
C GLU A 508 0.74 -19.39 -9.14
N LEU A 509 0.06 -20.17 -9.98
CA LEU A 509 -1.34 -20.57 -9.80
C LEU A 509 -1.50 -21.98 -9.20
N GLN A 510 -0.39 -22.63 -8.83
CA GLN A 510 -0.45 -23.96 -8.21
C GLN A 510 -1.30 -23.89 -6.95
N ASP A 511 -2.20 -24.87 -6.80
CA ASP A 511 -3.16 -24.99 -5.69
C ASP A 511 -4.17 -23.82 -5.57
N VAL A 512 -4.28 -22.93 -6.55
CA VAL A 512 -5.39 -21.98 -6.63
C VAL A 512 -6.55 -22.65 -7.33
N VAL A 513 -7.62 -22.91 -6.59
CA VAL A 513 -8.77 -23.68 -7.08
C VAL A 513 -9.82 -22.73 -7.66
N PRO A 514 -10.10 -22.81 -8.97
CA PRO A 514 -11.19 -22.05 -9.59
C PRO A 514 -12.56 -22.58 -9.14
N GLY A 515 -13.56 -21.72 -9.17
CA GLY A 515 -14.94 -22.12 -8.96
C GLY A 515 -15.52 -22.93 -10.13
N LYS A 516 -16.75 -23.38 -9.99
CA LYS A 516 -17.44 -24.13 -11.04
C LYS A 516 -17.67 -23.27 -12.29
N ILE A 517 -17.31 -23.79 -13.46
CA ILE A 517 -17.50 -23.11 -14.75
C ILE A 517 -18.98 -22.81 -15.01
N MET A 518 -19.84 -23.83 -14.87
CA MET A 518 -21.27 -23.66 -15.00
C MET A 518 -21.86 -23.35 -13.62
N MET A 519 -22.32 -22.15 -13.49
CA MET A 519 -23.16 -21.79 -12.35
C MET A 519 -24.53 -22.45 -12.55
N PRO A 520 -25.11 -23.03 -11.49
CA PRO A 520 -26.47 -23.54 -11.59
C PRO A 520 -27.40 -22.35 -11.84
N TYR A 521 -27.99 -22.29 -13.02
CA TYR A 521 -29.12 -21.40 -13.30
C TYR A 521 -30.38 -21.97 -12.63
N GLN A 522 -30.35 -22.04 -11.32
CA GLN A 522 -31.55 -22.43 -10.58
C GLN A 522 -32.53 -21.25 -10.64
N ARG A 523 -33.70 -21.50 -11.18
CA ARG A 523 -34.83 -20.60 -10.99
C ARG A 523 -35.12 -20.57 -9.50
N ALA A 524 -35.15 -19.36 -8.92
CA ALA A 524 -35.61 -19.14 -7.57
C ALA A 524 -37.01 -19.67 -7.38
#